data_5b0bb5b9b75347675186e3a6dab35b66
#
_entry.id   5b0bb5b9b75347675186e3a6dab35b66
#
_cell.length_a   1.000
_cell.length_b   1.000
_cell.length_c   1.000
_cell.angle_alpha   90.00
_cell.angle_beta   90.00
_cell.angle_gamma   90.00
#
_symmetry.space_group_name_H-M   'P 1'
#
loop_
_entity.id
_entity.type
_entity.pdbx_description
1 polymer ?
#
loop_
_entity_poly.entity_id
_entity_poly.type
_entity_poly.pdbx_seq_one_letter_code
_entity_poly.pdbx_strand_id
1 'polypeptide(L)'
;MQDIRVAAVASSSRVGEIQTNLENIRQWSAKAKEQGAELVVFPELSVTGFWLHRDAHRYAQPVPGPATDTLAQLASEMGVLLAAGISEECQGRYYNTHVLVSPSGILGTYRKTHINPYESPYYYEGNSLSVFDIGKARVGISICNDNLYPENLAVLALKGAEVLLMPFAYGGSNHNLWLASSACAAYRTRGLDLGCFVVAVNNAGPVPTPDGETNRYPGGAFVSDPEGEIVARTQGMGPGEKMLVADLRAKALHDRRSVPHFTLRLRRPELYGRVSELL
;
A
#
# COMPACT_ATOMS: atom_id res chain seq x y z
N MET A 1 -16.84 1.23 -10.26
CA MET A 1 -15.62 0.66 -10.88
C MET A 1 -15.93 -0.23 -12.06
N GLN A 2 -14.92 -0.59 -12.85
CA GLN A 2 -14.93 -1.70 -13.81
C GLN A 2 -14.11 -2.86 -13.24
N ASP A 3 -14.24 -4.05 -13.83
CA ASP A 3 -13.36 -5.18 -13.48
C ASP A 3 -11.91 -4.79 -13.75
N ILE A 4 -11.02 -5.09 -12.79
CA ILE A 4 -9.58 -4.83 -12.90
C ILE A 4 -8.80 -5.99 -12.31
N ARG A 5 -7.73 -6.39 -12.98
CA ARG A 5 -6.79 -7.39 -12.48
C ARG A 5 -5.61 -6.72 -11.79
N VAL A 6 -5.37 -7.09 -10.53
CA VAL A 6 -4.30 -6.52 -9.72
C VAL A 6 -3.26 -7.57 -9.36
N ALA A 7 -2.00 -7.16 -9.29
CA ALA A 7 -0.93 -7.95 -8.70
C ALA A 7 -0.46 -7.27 -7.41
N ALA A 8 -0.26 -8.05 -6.34
CA ALA A 8 0.39 -7.60 -5.12
C ALA A 8 1.70 -8.39 -4.93
N VAL A 9 2.82 -7.66 -4.90
CA VAL A 9 4.18 -8.22 -4.92
C VAL A 9 4.83 -8.00 -3.57
N ALA A 10 4.90 -9.02 -2.74
CA ALA A 10 5.74 -9.02 -1.55
C ALA A 10 7.21 -9.13 -1.99
N SER A 11 7.87 -8.00 -2.15
CA SER A 11 9.26 -7.89 -2.61
C SER A 11 10.20 -7.49 -1.48
N SER A 12 11.47 -7.83 -1.59
CA SER A 12 12.50 -7.29 -0.72
C SER A 12 13.00 -5.94 -1.27
N SER A 13 13.31 -5.02 -0.35
CA SER A 13 13.71 -3.67 -0.70
C SER A 13 14.97 -3.31 0.09
N ARG A 14 16.12 -3.32 -0.60
CA ARG A 14 17.42 -3.06 0.01
C ARG A 14 17.58 -1.58 0.35
N VAL A 15 18.04 -1.31 1.57
CA VAL A 15 18.20 0.07 2.04
C VAL A 15 19.22 0.82 1.20
N GLY A 16 18.80 1.90 0.56
CA GLY A 16 19.64 2.79 -0.24
C GLY A 16 20.06 2.25 -1.62
N GLU A 17 19.79 0.99 -1.94
CA GLU A 17 20.11 0.40 -3.24
C GLU A 17 18.97 0.68 -4.28
N ILE A 18 18.72 1.96 -4.55
CA ILE A 18 17.56 2.41 -5.32
C ILE A 18 17.50 1.75 -6.71
N GLN A 19 18.63 1.68 -7.42
CA GLN A 19 18.68 1.07 -8.77
C GLN A 19 18.37 -0.43 -8.72
N THR A 20 18.91 -1.14 -7.74
CA THR A 20 18.62 -2.56 -7.50
C THR A 20 17.14 -2.78 -7.20
N ASN A 21 16.54 -1.92 -6.39
CA ASN A 21 15.12 -2.00 -6.04
C ASN A 21 14.22 -1.68 -7.26
N LEU A 22 14.57 -0.68 -8.06
CA LEU A 22 13.85 -0.35 -9.29
C LEU A 22 13.94 -1.49 -10.32
N GLU A 23 15.09 -2.14 -10.44
CA GLU A 23 15.22 -3.32 -11.30
C GLU A 23 14.38 -4.50 -10.78
N ASN A 24 14.31 -4.71 -9.47
CA ASN A 24 13.43 -5.71 -8.88
C ASN A 24 11.94 -5.39 -9.16
N ILE A 25 11.55 -4.11 -9.03
CA ILE A 25 10.22 -3.64 -9.41
C ILE A 25 9.94 -3.92 -10.89
N ARG A 26 10.91 -3.67 -11.80
CA ARG A 26 10.81 -3.98 -13.23
C ARG A 26 10.51 -5.46 -13.46
N GLN A 27 11.31 -6.33 -12.86
CA GLN A 27 11.20 -7.79 -13.06
C GLN A 27 9.85 -8.34 -12.58
N TRP A 28 9.38 -7.91 -11.41
CA TRP A 28 8.11 -8.31 -10.89
C TRP A 28 6.93 -7.72 -11.68
N SER A 29 7.05 -6.49 -12.15
CA SER A 29 6.03 -5.86 -12.99
C SER A 29 5.89 -6.57 -14.33
N ALA A 30 6.99 -7.03 -14.94
CA ALA A 30 6.96 -7.83 -16.15
C ALA A 30 6.21 -9.16 -15.94
N LYS A 31 6.53 -9.89 -14.85
CA LYS A 31 5.82 -11.13 -14.47
C LYS A 31 4.33 -10.90 -14.19
N ALA A 32 3.99 -9.76 -13.56
CA ALA A 32 2.60 -9.38 -13.31
C ALA A 32 1.86 -9.09 -14.62
N LYS A 33 2.49 -8.38 -15.54
CA LYS A 33 1.95 -8.09 -16.88
C LYS A 33 1.71 -9.37 -17.68
N GLU A 34 2.62 -10.35 -17.65
CA GLU A 34 2.46 -11.66 -18.29
C GLU A 34 1.21 -12.39 -17.76
N GLN A 35 0.82 -12.16 -16.50
CA GLN A 35 -0.41 -12.69 -15.91
C GLN A 35 -1.63 -11.78 -16.10
N GLY A 36 -1.49 -10.73 -16.92
CA GLY A 36 -2.56 -9.81 -17.28
C GLY A 36 -2.90 -8.76 -16.21
N ALA A 37 -2.03 -8.53 -15.24
CA ALA A 37 -2.24 -7.47 -14.25
C ALA A 37 -2.22 -6.08 -14.91
N GLU A 38 -3.12 -5.22 -14.46
CA GLU A 38 -3.27 -3.83 -14.91
C GLU A 38 -2.74 -2.84 -13.86
N LEU A 39 -2.77 -3.24 -12.58
CA LEU A 39 -2.19 -2.51 -11.45
C LEU A 39 -1.25 -3.45 -10.68
N VAL A 40 -0.02 -3.00 -10.44
CA VAL A 40 0.96 -3.74 -9.63
C VAL A 40 1.27 -2.95 -8.37
N VAL A 41 1.10 -3.57 -7.21
CA VAL A 41 1.25 -2.94 -5.90
C VAL A 41 2.46 -3.52 -5.19
N PHE A 42 3.37 -2.64 -4.78
CA PHE A 42 4.60 -2.94 -4.05
C PHE A 42 4.48 -2.51 -2.58
N PRO A 43 5.36 -3.02 -1.69
CA PRO A 43 5.33 -2.70 -0.27
C PRO A 43 5.70 -1.24 0.06
N GLU A 44 5.53 -0.89 1.33
CA GLU A 44 6.01 0.35 1.94
C GLU A 44 7.51 0.51 1.72
N LEU A 45 7.93 1.72 1.27
CA LEU A 45 9.32 2.10 0.96
C LEU A 45 10.06 1.12 0.01
N SER A 46 9.34 0.52 -0.93
CA SER A 46 9.86 -0.48 -1.86
C SER A 46 10.96 0.04 -2.79
N VAL A 47 11.07 1.34 -3.00
CA VAL A 47 12.12 1.97 -3.83
C VAL A 47 13.38 2.25 -3.03
N THR A 48 13.26 2.74 -1.80
CA THR A 48 14.39 3.23 -0.99
C THR A 48 14.84 2.26 0.10
N GLY A 49 14.00 1.25 0.41
CA GLY A 49 14.16 0.39 1.58
C GLY A 49 13.70 1.06 2.87
N PHE A 50 13.29 0.26 3.85
CA PHE A 50 12.83 0.73 5.16
C PHE A 50 13.97 0.66 6.18
N TRP A 51 14.35 1.81 6.73
CA TRP A 51 15.41 1.89 7.73
C TRP A 51 15.15 3.05 8.70
N LEU A 52 14.95 2.72 9.97
CA LEU A 52 14.72 3.70 11.03
C LEU A 52 16.07 4.05 11.68
N HIS A 53 16.81 4.93 11.02
CA HIS A 53 18.12 5.37 11.45
C HIS A 53 18.34 6.84 11.08
N ARG A 54 19.17 7.55 11.87
CA ARG A 54 19.47 8.98 11.64
C ARG A 54 20.03 9.27 10.22
N ASP A 55 20.68 8.28 9.61
CA ASP A 55 21.27 8.41 8.27
C ASP A 55 20.31 8.00 7.13
N ALA A 56 19.09 7.57 7.44
CA ALA A 56 18.12 7.14 6.44
C ALA A 56 17.77 8.25 5.42
N HIS A 57 17.86 9.50 5.85
CA HIS A 57 17.64 10.68 5.01
C HIS A 57 18.56 10.73 3.77
N ARG A 58 19.76 10.10 3.81
CA ARG A 58 20.71 10.06 2.69
C ARG A 58 20.14 9.35 1.46
N TYR A 59 19.14 8.50 1.65
CA TYR A 59 18.52 7.71 0.60
C TYR A 59 17.17 8.27 0.15
N ALA A 60 16.70 9.34 0.80
CA ALA A 60 15.46 10.00 0.42
C ALA A 60 15.58 10.63 -0.97
N GLN A 61 14.47 10.62 -1.71
CA GLN A 61 14.40 11.06 -3.10
C GLN A 61 13.37 12.17 -3.25
N PRO A 62 13.60 13.14 -4.11
CA PRO A 62 12.55 14.10 -4.47
C PRO A 62 11.39 13.38 -5.19
N VAL A 63 10.18 13.90 -4.98
CA VAL A 63 8.97 13.46 -5.68
C VAL A 63 8.21 14.70 -6.19
N PRO A 64 8.13 14.89 -7.55
CA PRO A 64 8.75 14.09 -8.62
C PRO A 64 10.28 14.17 -8.64
N GLY A 65 10.91 13.13 -9.22
CA GLY A 65 12.36 13.04 -9.36
C GLY A 65 12.82 11.75 -10.04
N PRO A 66 14.14 11.50 -10.13
CA PRO A 66 14.70 10.43 -10.97
C PRO A 66 14.11 9.03 -10.69
N ALA A 67 13.82 8.71 -9.44
CA ALA A 67 13.23 7.42 -9.10
C ALA A 67 11.78 7.30 -9.59
N THR A 68 10.99 8.36 -9.44
CA THR A 68 9.61 8.39 -9.95
C THR A 68 9.54 8.49 -11.48
N ASP A 69 10.51 9.13 -12.11
CA ASP A 69 10.63 9.16 -13.58
C ASP A 69 10.90 7.76 -14.12
N THR A 70 11.78 7.01 -13.46
CA THR A 70 12.02 5.59 -13.79
C THR A 70 10.75 4.74 -13.62
N LEU A 71 10.00 4.92 -12.53
CA LEU A 71 8.74 4.21 -12.33
C LEU A 71 7.71 4.56 -13.43
N ALA A 72 7.62 5.83 -13.82
CA ALA A 72 6.73 6.28 -14.89
C ALA A 72 7.14 5.69 -16.25
N GLN A 73 8.44 5.62 -16.53
CA GLN A 73 8.97 4.96 -17.72
C GLN A 73 8.60 3.46 -17.74
N LEU A 74 8.80 2.75 -16.61
CA LEU A 74 8.41 1.34 -16.46
C LEU A 74 6.92 1.13 -16.70
N ALA A 75 6.08 1.98 -16.10
CA ALA A 75 4.64 1.93 -16.29
C ALA A 75 4.26 2.11 -17.78
N SER A 76 4.93 3.03 -18.47
CA SER A 76 4.72 3.29 -19.89
C SER A 76 5.16 2.12 -20.78
N GLU A 77 6.37 1.58 -20.55
CA GLU A 77 6.91 0.45 -21.31
C GLU A 77 6.02 -0.81 -21.19
N MET A 78 5.45 -1.04 -20.01
CA MET A 78 4.66 -2.22 -19.74
C MET A 78 3.15 -2.01 -19.94
N GLY A 79 2.69 -0.76 -20.05
CA GLY A 79 1.26 -0.44 -20.14
C GLY A 79 0.49 -0.83 -18.87
N VAL A 80 1.08 -0.65 -17.69
CA VAL A 80 0.46 -0.98 -16.39
C VAL A 80 0.55 0.21 -15.43
N LEU A 81 -0.31 0.19 -14.40
CA LEU A 81 -0.19 1.11 -13.27
C LEU A 81 0.75 0.49 -12.23
N LEU A 82 1.60 1.33 -11.60
CA LEU A 82 2.46 0.92 -10.50
C LEU A 82 2.16 1.74 -9.25
N ALA A 83 2.09 1.07 -8.10
CA ALA A 83 2.03 1.69 -6.79
C ALA A 83 3.23 1.25 -5.98
N ALA A 84 4.13 2.18 -5.60
CA ALA A 84 5.41 1.88 -4.96
C ALA A 84 5.75 2.91 -3.86
N GLY A 85 6.41 2.44 -2.79
CA GLY A 85 6.78 3.25 -1.64
C GLY A 85 8.17 3.87 -1.79
N ILE A 86 8.34 5.12 -1.34
CA ILE A 86 9.58 5.88 -1.43
C ILE A 86 9.76 6.74 -0.18
N SER A 87 10.98 6.83 0.35
CA SER A 87 11.34 7.89 1.29
C SER A 87 11.49 9.19 0.50
N GLU A 88 10.56 10.12 0.70
CA GLU A 88 10.49 11.38 -0.02
C GLU A 88 11.25 12.46 0.72
N GLU A 89 12.08 13.23 0.01
CA GLU A 89 12.61 14.51 0.47
C GLU A 89 11.79 15.65 -0.14
N CYS A 90 11.31 16.55 0.71
CA CYS A 90 10.61 17.76 0.26
C CYS A 90 10.91 18.93 1.19
N GLN A 91 11.64 19.93 0.69
CA GLN A 91 11.97 21.17 1.41
C GLN A 91 12.64 20.92 2.79
N GLY A 92 13.60 19.99 2.83
CA GLY A 92 14.31 19.60 4.05
C GLY A 92 13.52 18.75 5.02
N ARG A 93 12.35 18.26 4.62
CA ARG A 93 11.52 17.32 5.38
C ARG A 93 11.47 15.97 4.68
N TYR A 94 11.31 14.92 5.45
CA TYR A 94 11.28 13.56 4.95
C TYR A 94 9.90 12.94 5.22
N TYR A 95 9.35 12.24 4.23
CA TYR A 95 8.03 11.62 4.30
C TYR A 95 8.11 10.17 3.85
N ASN A 96 7.33 9.32 4.50
CA ASN A 96 7.04 7.99 4.02
C ASN A 96 5.91 8.09 2.99
N THR A 97 6.26 8.00 1.71
CA THR A 97 5.35 8.31 0.60
C THR A 97 5.11 7.08 -0.26
N HIS A 98 3.88 6.90 -0.70
CA HIS A 98 3.52 5.93 -1.74
C HIS A 98 3.11 6.67 -3.00
N VAL A 99 3.76 6.36 -4.12
CA VAL A 99 3.48 6.97 -5.41
C VAL A 99 2.64 6.03 -6.27
N LEU A 100 1.68 6.60 -6.99
CA LEU A 100 0.87 5.92 -7.98
C LEU A 100 1.23 6.49 -9.35
N VAL A 101 1.75 5.65 -10.24
CA VAL A 101 2.14 6.03 -11.58
C VAL A 101 1.36 5.25 -12.64
N SER A 102 1.13 5.90 -13.76
CA SER A 102 0.48 5.33 -14.95
C SER A 102 1.41 5.43 -16.16
N PRO A 103 1.05 4.83 -17.29
CA PRO A 103 1.75 5.04 -18.56
C PRO A 103 1.90 6.51 -18.98
N SER A 104 1.07 7.41 -18.47
CA SER A 104 1.13 8.85 -18.75
C SER A 104 1.88 9.67 -17.68
N GLY A 105 2.41 9.03 -16.65
CA GLY A 105 3.17 9.69 -15.58
C GLY A 105 2.56 9.49 -14.19
N ILE A 106 2.96 10.34 -13.24
CA ILE A 106 2.48 10.29 -11.85
C ILE A 106 1.00 10.69 -11.81
N LEU A 107 0.16 9.78 -11.29
CA LEU A 107 -1.27 10.04 -11.02
C LEU A 107 -1.46 10.72 -9.66
N GLY A 108 -0.63 10.39 -8.70
CA GLY A 108 -0.70 10.96 -7.37
C GLY A 108 0.29 10.38 -6.39
N THR A 109 0.35 11.04 -5.23
CA THR A 109 1.20 10.67 -4.12
C THR A 109 0.41 10.68 -2.81
N TYR A 110 0.73 9.77 -1.92
CA TYR A 110 0.17 9.72 -0.58
C TYR A 110 1.30 9.66 0.43
N ARG A 111 1.38 10.65 1.32
CA ARG A 111 2.29 10.66 2.47
C ARG A 111 1.59 10.04 3.68
N LYS A 112 2.25 9.11 4.33
CA LYS A 112 1.75 8.44 5.55
C LYS A 112 1.29 9.47 6.57
N THR A 113 0.05 9.37 7.03
CA THR A 113 -0.57 10.36 7.91
C THR A 113 -0.42 10.02 9.39
N HIS A 114 -0.29 8.73 9.72
CA HIS A 114 -0.14 8.27 11.11
C HIS A 114 1.24 7.64 11.29
N ILE A 115 2.21 8.49 11.59
CA ILE A 115 3.58 8.09 11.89
C ILE A 115 3.60 7.48 13.30
N ASN A 116 4.14 6.27 13.46
CA ASN A 116 4.27 5.65 14.76
C ASN A 116 5.46 6.25 15.55
N PRO A 117 5.53 6.05 16.89
CA PRO A 117 6.59 6.62 17.72
C PRO A 117 8.02 6.23 17.33
N TYR A 118 8.22 5.09 16.67
CA TYR A 118 9.54 4.65 16.18
C TYR A 118 9.94 5.37 14.90
N GLU A 119 8.97 5.79 14.10
CA GLU A 119 9.19 6.51 12.82
C GLU A 119 9.29 8.03 13.01
N SER A 120 8.64 8.58 14.05
CA SER A 120 8.53 10.03 14.28
C SER A 120 9.87 10.79 14.38
N PRO A 121 11.02 10.20 14.78
CA PRO A 121 12.29 10.89 14.69
C PRO A 121 12.81 11.08 13.26
N TYR A 122 12.25 10.38 12.27
CA TYR A 122 12.78 10.29 10.91
C TYR A 122 11.83 10.83 9.84
N TYR A 123 10.52 10.78 10.07
CA TYR A 123 9.50 11.14 9.09
C TYR A 123 8.49 12.13 9.65
N TYR A 124 8.11 13.08 8.81
CA TYR A 124 6.98 13.98 9.06
C TYR A 124 5.67 13.34 8.62
N GLU A 125 4.59 13.76 9.26
CA GLU A 125 3.23 13.31 8.94
C GLU A 125 2.72 13.94 7.64
N GLY A 126 2.03 13.14 6.82
CA GLY A 126 1.19 13.64 5.74
C GLY A 126 -0.06 14.32 6.30
N ASN A 127 -0.67 15.18 5.50
CA ASN A 127 -1.83 15.99 5.93
C ASN A 127 -3.04 15.85 4.99
N SER A 128 -3.07 14.82 4.16
CA SER A 128 -4.17 14.63 3.20
C SER A 128 -4.54 13.16 3.04
N LEU A 129 -5.85 12.91 2.93
CA LEU A 129 -6.43 11.63 2.58
C LEU A 129 -6.99 11.75 1.17
N SER A 130 -6.22 11.27 0.19
CA SER A 130 -6.56 11.41 -1.23
C SER A 130 -7.05 10.10 -1.83
N VAL A 131 -7.98 10.22 -2.78
CA VAL A 131 -8.49 9.12 -3.60
C VAL A 131 -8.13 9.44 -5.05
N PHE A 132 -7.56 8.48 -5.74
CA PHE A 132 -7.04 8.62 -7.09
C PHE A 132 -7.90 7.83 -8.08
N ASP A 133 -8.27 8.46 -9.18
CA ASP A 133 -8.96 7.79 -10.28
C ASP A 133 -7.92 7.13 -11.19
N ILE A 134 -8.01 5.82 -11.36
CA ILE A 134 -7.13 5.04 -12.23
C ILE A 134 -7.84 4.58 -13.52
N GLY A 135 -8.96 5.23 -13.87
CA GLY A 135 -9.80 4.92 -15.02
C GLY A 135 -10.81 3.80 -14.75
N LYS A 136 -10.36 2.63 -14.30
CA LYS A 136 -11.24 1.50 -13.98
C LYS A 136 -11.77 1.49 -12.55
N ALA A 137 -11.07 2.14 -11.62
CA ALA A 137 -11.43 2.18 -10.21
C ALA A 137 -10.91 3.47 -9.55
N ARG A 138 -11.47 3.78 -8.37
CA ARG A 138 -10.99 4.82 -7.48
C ARG A 138 -10.22 4.18 -6.33
N VAL A 139 -8.97 4.55 -6.16
CA VAL A 139 -8.01 3.94 -5.24
C VAL A 139 -7.69 4.89 -4.09
N GLY A 140 -7.83 4.40 -2.86
CA GLY A 140 -7.28 5.01 -1.66
C GLY A 140 -6.00 4.28 -1.23
N ILE A 141 -5.02 5.02 -0.73
CA ILE A 141 -3.77 4.45 -0.19
C ILE A 141 -3.74 4.70 1.32
N SER A 142 -3.30 3.69 2.09
CA SER A 142 -3.19 3.75 3.55
C SER A 142 -1.98 2.91 3.98
N ILE A 143 -0.91 3.57 4.46
CA ILE A 143 0.39 2.94 4.67
C ILE A 143 0.51 2.38 6.09
N CYS A 144 0.67 1.07 6.22
CA CYS A 144 1.08 0.36 7.45
C CYS A 144 0.30 0.82 8.70
N ASN A 145 0.88 1.69 9.53
CA ASN A 145 0.28 2.20 10.77
C ASN A 145 -1.04 2.95 10.54
N ASP A 146 -1.24 3.58 9.39
CA ASP A 146 -2.52 4.24 9.04
C ASP A 146 -3.72 3.28 9.14
N ASN A 147 -3.50 1.99 8.88
CA ASN A 147 -4.56 0.98 8.84
C ASN A 147 -5.11 0.61 10.24
N LEU A 148 -4.45 1.05 11.30
CA LEU A 148 -4.93 0.91 12.67
C LEU A 148 -6.01 1.94 13.03
N TYR A 149 -6.14 2.99 12.22
CA TYR A 149 -7.10 4.09 12.43
C TYR A 149 -8.30 3.93 11.50
N PRO A 150 -9.44 3.40 12.00
CA PRO A 150 -10.65 3.19 11.20
C PRO A 150 -11.16 4.45 10.53
N GLU A 151 -10.99 5.60 11.18
CA GLU A 151 -11.41 6.92 10.70
C GLU A 151 -10.69 7.29 9.39
N ASN A 152 -9.39 7.01 9.31
CA ASN A 152 -8.58 7.24 8.13
C ASN A 152 -9.18 6.54 6.90
N LEU A 153 -9.46 5.24 7.06
CA LEU A 153 -10.02 4.42 6.00
C LEU A 153 -11.47 4.79 5.68
N ALA A 154 -12.25 5.16 6.70
CA ALA A 154 -13.63 5.61 6.52
C ALA A 154 -13.68 6.89 5.67
N VAL A 155 -12.77 7.85 5.89
CA VAL A 155 -12.67 9.07 5.08
C VAL A 155 -12.34 8.73 3.63
N LEU A 156 -11.39 7.81 3.37
CA LEU A 156 -11.07 7.37 2.01
C LEU A 156 -12.30 6.76 1.31
N ALA A 157 -13.03 5.86 2.00
CA ALA A 157 -14.23 5.24 1.46
C ALA A 157 -15.34 6.27 1.19
N LEU A 158 -15.55 7.24 2.09
CA LEU A 158 -16.51 8.33 1.93
C LEU A 158 -16.14 9.27 0.79
N LYS A 159 -14.85 9.46 0.50
CA LYS A 159 -14.36 10.14 -0.70
C LYS A 159 -14.51 9.30 -1.98
N GLY A 160 -15.05 8.09 -1.86
CA GLY A 160 -15.40 7.22 -2.96
C GLY A 160 -14.32 6.21 -3.35
N ALA A 161 -13.39 5.89 -2.47
CA ALA A 161 -12.47 4.78 -2.72
C ALA A 161 -13.27 3.48 -2.91
N GLU A 162 -12.87 2.70 -3.88
CA GLU A 162 -13.42 1.39 -4.23
C GLU A 162 -12.42 0.28 -3.91
N VAL A 163 -11.14 0.63 -3.95
CA VAL A 163 -10.00 -0.23 -3.61
C VAL A 163 -9.11 0.51 -2.62
N LEU A 164 -8.74 -0.16 -1.54
CA LEU A 164 -7.78 0.32 -0.54
C LEU A 164 -6.46 -0.43 -0.73
N LEU A 165 -5.41 0.29 -1.10
CA LEU A 165 -4.05 -0.25 -1.14
C LEU A 165 -3.42 -0.08 0.24
N MET A 166 -2.98 -1.19 0.82
CA MET A 166 -2.36 -1.23 2.15
C MET A 166 -0.94 -1.80 2.06
N PRO A 167 0.07 -0.98 1.71
CA PRO A 167 1.47 -1.38 1.74
C PRO A 167 2.01 -1.37 3.18
N PHE A 168 2.85 -2.37 3.49
CA PHE A 168 3.44 -2.57 4.82
C PHE A 168 4.95 -2.80 4.75
N ALA A 169 5.63 -2.41 5.83
CA ALA A 169 6.96 -2.87 6.23
C ALA A 169 6.89 -3.49 7.64
N TYR A 170 5.90 -4.36 7.84
CA TYR A 170 5.68 -5.03 9.12
C TYR A 170 6.77 -6.09 9.34
N GLY A 171 7.68 -5.81 10.27
CA GLY A 171 8.79 -6.68 10.65
C GLY A 171 8.46 -7.55 11.87
N GLY A 172 9.27 -8.59 12.09
CA GLY A 172 9.17 -9.45 13.27
C GLY A 172 9.83 -10.80 13.03
N SER A 173 10.23 -11.45 14.13
CA SER A 173 10.85 -12.78 14.11
C SER A 173 9.88 -13.92 13.76
N ASN A 174 8.59 -13.67 13.78
CA ASN A 174 7.55 -14.68 13.61
C ASN A 174 6.86 -14.52 12.27
N HIS A 175 7.39 -15.21 11.24
CA HIS A 175 6.94 -15.15 9.85
C HIS A 175 5.44 -15.48 9.64
N ASN A 176 4.83 -16.17 10.60
CA ASN A 176 3.43 -16.61 10.49
C ASN A 176 2.43 -15.56 10.98
N LEU A 177 2.87 -14.56 11.74
CA LEU A 177 1.95 -13.69 12.47
C LEU A 177 1.26 -12.66 11.60
N TRP A 178 1.86 -12.21 10.49
CA TRP A 178 1.23 -11.14 9.73
C TRP A 178 -0.08 -11.59 9.05
N LEU A 179 -0.06 -12.67 8.26
CA LEU A 179 -1.28 -13.18 7.59
C LEU A 179 -2.25 -13.92 8.53
N ALA A 180 -1.74 -14.43 9.67
CA ALA A 180 -2.54 -15.11 10.68
C ALA A 180 -2.85 -14.23 11.91
N SER A 181 -2.36 -12.99 11.93
CA SER A 181 -2.52 -12.10 13.09
C SER A 181 -3.93 -11.53 13.18
N SER A 182 -4.29 -11.10 14.40
CA SER A 182 -5.49 -10.27 14.63
C SER A 182 -5.45 -8.97 13.81
N ALA A 183 -4.25 -8.42 13.53
CA ALA A 183 -4.09 -7.27 12.66
C ALA A 183 -4.56 -7.56 11.22
N CYS A 184 -4.18 -8.72 10.64
CA CYS A 184 -4.66 -9.11 9.32
C CYS A 184 -6.20 -9.25 9.31
N ALA A 185 -6.78 -9.83 10.37
CA ALA A 185 -8.23 -9.90 10.51
C ALA A 185 -8.85 -8.49 10.54
N ALA A 186 -8.26 -7.54 11.28
CA ALA A 186 -8.71 -6.15 11.30
C ALA A 186 -8.61 -5.49 9.91
N TYR A 187 -7.54 -5.74 9.14
CA TYR A 187 -7.38 -5.12 7.82
C TYR A 187 -8.38 -5.64 6.80
N ARG A 188 -8.65 -6.95 6.76
CA ARG A 188 -9.66 -7.52 5.85
C ARG A 188 -11.07 -7.06 6.20
N THR A 189 -11.39 -6.86 7.49
CA THR A 189 -12.72 -6.39 7.91
C THR A 189 -12.99 -4.97 7.43
N ARG A 190 -11.98 -4.19 7.07
CA ARG A 190 -12.18 -2.88 6.42
C ARG A 190 -12.87 -3.02 5.07
N GLY A 191 -12.65 -4.14 4.35
CA GLY A 191 -13.44 -4.47 3.15
C GLY A 191 -14.93 -4.50 3.47
N LEU A 192 -15.30 -5.26 4.50
CA LEU A 192 -16.68 -5.42 4.95
C LEU A 192 -17.30 -4.11 5.46
N ASP A 193 -16.62 -3.41 6.38
CA ASP A 193 -17.13 -2.21 7.03
C ASP A 193 -17.38 -1.08 6.01
N LEU A 194 -16.47 -0.96 5.04
CA LEU A 194 -16.41 0.17 4.10
C LEU A 194 -16.92 -0.17 2.71
N GLY A 195 -17.21 -1.46 2.44
CA GLY A 195 -17.62 -1.94 1.13
C GLY A 195 -16.56 -1.61 0.08
N CYS A 196 -15.31 -1.97 0.34
CA CYS A 196 -14.15 -1.77 -0.54
C CYS A 196 -13.39 -3.07 -0.72
N PHE A 197 -12.70 -3.22 -1.86
CA PHE A 197 -11.60 -4.18 -1.94
C PHE A 197 -10.42 -3.72 -1.10
N VAL A 198 -9.70 -4.66 -0.50
CA VAL A 198 -8.42 -4.41 0.18
C VAL A 198 -7.32 -5.17 -0.55
N VAL A 199 -6.25 -4.49 -0.91
CA VAL A 199 -5.02 -5.08 -1.47
C VAL A 199 -3.89 -4.79 -0.50
N ALA A 200 -3.52 -5.78 0.30
CA ALA A 200 -2.50 -5.65 1.33
C ALA A 200 -1.22 -6.39 0.92
N VAL A 201 -0.08 -5.73 1.06
CA VAL A 201 1.22 -6.27 0.66
C VAL A 201 2.31 -5.86 1.64
N ASN A 202 3.14 -6.84 2.07
CA ASN A 202 4.23 -6.60 3.00
C ASN A 202 5.60 -6.79 2.36
N ASN A 203 6.62 -6.09 2.89
CA ASN A 203 8.00 -6.34 2.53
C ASN A 203 8.38 -7.81 2.79
N ALA A 204 9.27 -8.34 1.96
CA ALA A 204 9.89 -9.66 2.09
C ALA A 204 11.36 -9.53 2.50
N GLY A 205 11.89 -10.50 3.20
CA GLY A 205 13.28 -10.43 3.57
C GLY A 205 13.68 -11.56 4.49
N PRO A 206 14.96 -11.76 4.77
CA PRO A 206 15.81 -10.77 5.46
C PRO A 206 16.42 -9.73 4.53
N VAL A 207 16.52 -8.48 5.00
CA VAL A 207 17.16 -7.36 4.30
C VAL A 207 18.26 -6.78 5.19
N PRO A 208 19.54 -6.91 4.83
CA PRO A 208 20.63 -6.25 5.54
C PRO A 208 20.48 -4.73 5.53
N THR A 209 20.85 -4.09 6.63
CA THR A 209 20.85 -2.63 6.74
C THR A 209 22.28 -2.09 6.78
N PRO A 210 22.52 -0.82 6.43
CA PRO A 210 23.87 -0.25 6.34
C PRO A 210 24.65 -0.22 7.65
N ASP A 211 24.00 -0.33 8.80
CA ASP A 211 24.62 -0.41 10.14
C ASP A 211 24.99 -1.84 10.56
N GLY A 212 24.80 -2.81 9.65
CA GLY A 212 25.15 -4.22 9.89
C GLY A 212 24.03 -5.05 10.54
N GLU A 213 22.90 -4.42 10.83
CA GLU A 213 21.71 -5.11 11.33
C GLU A 213 20.93 -5.76 10.17
N THR A 214 19.84 -6.42 10.48
CA THR A 214 19.00 -7.08 9.48
C THR A 214 17.53 -6.88 9.79
N ASN A 215 16.81 -6.22 8.90
CA ASN A 215 15.36 -6.17 8.91
C ASN A 215 14.80 -7.53 8.50
N ARG A 216 13.89 -8.07 9.30
CA ARG A 216 13.24 -9.36 9.02
C ARG A 216 11.77 -9.15 8.73
N TYR A 217 11.37 -9.44 7.51
CA TYR A 217 10.00 -9.32 7.06
C TYR A 217 9.41 -10.68 6.73
N PRO A 218 8.18 -10.98 7.17
CA PRO A 218 7.52 -12.25 6.87
C PRO A 218 7.10 -12.39 5.40
N GLY A 219 7.14 -11.29 4.64
CA GLY A 219 6.61 -11.31 3.28
C GLY A 219 5.10 -11.44 3.26
N GLY A 220 4.57 -11.74 2.07
CA GLY A 220 3.18 -12.07 1.86
C GLY A 220 2.28 -10.91 1.48
N ALA A 221 1.18 -11.28 0.82
CA ALA A 221 0.13 -10.38 0.39
C ALA A 221 -1.23 -11.07 0.45
N PHE A 222 -2.31 -10.30 0.55
CA PHE A 222 -3.66 -10.79 0.36
C PHE A 222 -4.56 -9.76 -0.31
N VAL A 223 -5.62 -10.24 -0.91
CA VAL A 223 -6.74 -9.44 -1.39
C VAL A 223 -7.99 -9.90 -0.67
N SER A 224 -8.73 -8.97 -0.07
CA SER A 224 -10.08 -9.24 0.39
C SER A 224 -11.11 -8.47 -0.44
N ASP A 225 -12.29 -9.05 -0.56
CA ASP A 225 -13.43 -8.48 -1.25
C ASP A 225 -14.24 -7.53 -0.33
N PRO A 226 -15.27 -6.86 -0.87
CA PRO A 226 -16.14 -5.99 -0.09
C PRO A 226 -17.01 -6.69 0.98
N GLU A 227 -17.02 -8.03 1.02
CA GLU A 227 -17.63 -8.82 2.11
C GLU A 227 -16.59 -9.20 3.19
N GLY A 228 -15.33 -8.76 3.04
CA GLY A 228 -14.25 -9.06 3.98
C GLY A 228 -13.65 -10.47 3.82
N GLU A 229 -14.03 -11.20 2.77
CA GLU A 229 -13.49 -12.53 2.49
C GLU A 229 -12.16 -12.42 1.74
N ILE A 230 -11.20 -13.25 2.13
CA ILE A 230 -9.90 -13.33 1.44
C ILE A 230 -10.10 -14.09 0.13
N VAL A 231 -10.10 -13.37 -0.99
CA VAL A 231 -10.27 -13.95 -2.33
C VAL A 231 -8.96 -14.42 -2.96
N ALA A 232 -7.84 -13.87 -2.51
CA ALA A 232 -6.49 -14.31 -2.90
C ALA A 232 -5.48 -14.03 -1.78
N ARG A 233 -4.50 -14.91 -1.63
CA ARG A 233 -3.35 -14.72 -0.75
C ARG A 233 -2.13 -15.43 -1.31
N THR A 234 -0.93 -14.93 -0.99
CA THR A 234 0.31 -15.62 -1.33
C THR A 234 0.38 -16.98 -0.64
N GLN A 235 0.82 -17.99 -1.38
CA GLN A 235 0.98 -19.34 -0.86
C GLN A 235 2.36 -19.55 -0.24
N GLY A 236 2.42 -20.43 0.76
CA GLY A 236 3.65 -20.79 1.46
C GLY A 236 4.06 -19.74 2.51
N MET A 237 4.63 -20.22 3.58
CA MET A 237 5.19 -19.43 4.67
C MET A 237 6.66 -19.15 4.39
N GLY A 238 7.15 -17.98 4.77
CA GLY A 238 8.56 -17.63 4.72
C GLY A 238 8.85 -16.29 4.06
N PRO A 239 10.07 -15.80 4.28
CA PRO A 239 10.45 -14.42 3.95
C PRO A 239 10.76 -14.18 2.47
N GLY A 240 10.64 -15.20 1.61
CA GLY A 240 10.91 -15.06 0.18
C GLY A 240 9.91 -14.16 -0.54
N GLU A 241 10.37 -13.55 -1.62
CA GLU A 241 9.53 -12.74 -2.48
C GLU A 241 8.41 -13.57 -3.13
N LYS A 242 7.23 -13.01 -3.20
CA LYS A 242 6.04 -13.67 -3.72
C LYS A 242 5.10 -12.67 -4.37
N MET A 243 4.39 -13.13 -5.36
CA MET A 243 3.33 -12.37 -6.00
C MET A 243 2.01 -13.14 -5.93
N LEU A 244 0.93 -12.42 -5.75
CA LEU A 244 -0.41 -12.90 -6.06
C LEU A 244 -1.00 -12.06 -7.18
N VAL A 245 -1.93 -12.64 -7.94
CA VAL A 245 -2.76 -11.92 -8.91
C VAL A 245 -4.23 -12.22 -8.57
N ALA A 246 -5.07 -11.20 -8.62
CA ALA A 246 -6.49 -11.31 -8.33
C ALA A 246 -7.33 -10.42 -9.25
N ASP A 247 -8.53 -10.89 -9.57
CA ASP A 247 -9.55 -10.09 -10.27
C ASP A 247 -10.44 -9.39 -9.24
N LEU A 248 -10.48 -8.07 -9.28
CA LEU A 248 -11.42 -7.26 -8.51
C LEU A 248 -12.68 -7.06 -9.36
N ARG A 249 -13.74 -7.77 -9.02
CA ARG A 249 -14.99 -7.77 -9.81
C ARG A 249 -15.90 -6.63 -9.39
N ALA A 250 -16.23 -5.75 -10.34
CA ALA A 250 -17.13 -4.63 -10.13
C ALA A 250 -18.48 -5.06 -9.54
N LYS A 251 -18.96 -6.25 -9.93
CA LYS A 251 -20.20 -6.81 -9.42
C LYS A 251 -20.17 -7.01 -7.89
N ALA A 252 -19.09 -7.51 -7.33
CA ALA A 252 -18.96 -7.73 -5.89
C ALA A 252 -19.08 -6.42 -5.11
N LEU A 253 -18.43 -5.36 -5.61
CA LEU A 253 -18.54 -4.02 -5.03
C LEU A 253 -19.99 -3.47 -5.13
N HIS A 254 -20.61 -3.62 -6.30
CA HIS A 254 -21.99 -3.18 -6.52
C HIS A 254 -22.96 -3.90 -5.59
N ASP A 255 -22.87 -5.22 -5.51
CA ASP A 255 -23.75 -6.04 -4.68
C ASP A 255 -23.65 -5.60 -3.22
N ARG A 256 -22.42 -5.45 -2.68
CA ARG A 256 -22.19 -5.00 -1.31
C ARG A 256 -22.74 -3.62 -1.04
N ARG A 257 -22.51 -2.66 -1.93
CA ARG A 257 -22.96 -1.27 -1.74
C ARG A 257 -24.45 -1.07 -2.03
N SER A 258 -25.12 -2.03 -2.65
CA SER A 258 -26.55 -1.97 -2.98
C SER A 258 -27.47 -2.47 -1.87
N VAL A 259 -26.95 -3.23 -0.89
CA VAL A 259 -27.80 -3.74 0.20
C VAL A 259 -28.40 -2.59 1.02
N PRO A 260 -29.69 -2.71 1.47
CA PRO A 260 -30.35 -1.64 2.21
C PRO A 260 -29.61 -1.23 3.50
N HIS A 261 -28.96 -2.17 4.14
CA HIS A 261 -28.24 -1.97 5.41
C HIS A 261 -26.74 -1.71 5.24
N PHE A 262 -26.32 -1.20 4.07
CA PHE A 262 -24.91 -0.84 3.86
C PHE A 262 -24.47 0.24 4.87
N THR A 263 -23.47 -0.08 5.65
CA THR A 263 -23.03 0.68 6.84
C THR A 263 -22.74 2.14 6.57
N LEU A 264 -22.00 2.48 5.52
CA LEU A 264 -21.66 3.87 5.20
C LEU A 264 -22.88 4.74 4.84
N ARG A 265 -23.95 4.13 4.32
CA ARG A 265 -25.20 4.83 3.97
C ARG A 265 -26.01 5.17 5.21
N LEU A 266 -25.96 4.33 6.24
CA LEU A 266 -26.75 4.45 7.46
C LEU A 266 -26.01 5.14 8.59
N ARG A 267 -24.86 5.76 8.32
CA ARG A 267 -24.10 6.51 9.34
C ARG A 267 -24.93 7.65 9.94
N ARG A 268 -24.62 7.93 11.18
CA ARG A 268 -25.21 9.02 12.00
C ARG A 268 -24.12 10.08 12.30
N PRO A 269 -23.64 10.86 11.28
CA PRO A 269 -22.49 11.79 11.45
C PRO A 269 -22.68 12.78 12.60
N GLU A 270 -23.93 13.15 12.88
CA GLU A 270 -24.31 14.05 13.98
C GLU A 270 -23.97 13.52 15.38
N LEU A 271 -23.69 12.20 15.51
CA LEU A 271 -23.29 11.57 16.75
C LEU A 271 -21.75 11.42 16.90
N TYR A 272 -20.99 11.73 15.85
CA TYR A 272 -19.56 11.38 15.80
C TYR A 272 -18.62 12.55 16.09
N GLY A 273 -19.15 13.68 16.63
CA GLY A 273 -18.34 14.87 16.92
C GLY A 273 -17.09 14.58 17.75
N ARG A 274 -17.20 13.71 18.75
CA ARG A 274 -16.05 13.33 19.60
C ARG A 274 -14.88 12.68 18.86
N VAL A 275 -15.13 12.06 17.71
CA VAL A 275 -14.07 11.42 16.89
C VAL A 275 -13.10 12.47 16.31
N SER A 276 -13.57 13.70 16.10
CA SER A 276 -12.76 14.80 15.56
C SER A 276 -12.18 15.74 16.61
N GLU A 277 -12.46 15.48 17.89
CA GLU A 277 -11.92 16.29 19.00
C GLU A 277 -10.54 15.77 19.44
N LEU A 278 -9.64 16.68 19.77
CA LEU A 278 -8.38 16.33 20.43
C LEU A 278 -8.66 15.90 21.88
N LEU A 279 -7.97 14.84 22.34
CA LEU A 279 -8.05 14.37 23.74
C LEU A 279 -7.14 15.20 24.64
#